data_a278a05ba94313d20d74a9fb831f8864
#
_entry.id   a278a05ba94313d20d74a9fb831f8864
#
_cell.length_a   1.000
_cell.length_b   1.000
_cell.length_c   1.000
_cell.angle_alpha   90.00
_cell.angle_beta   90.00
_cell.angle_gamma   90.00
#
_symmetry.space_group_name_H-M   'P 1'
#
loop_
_entity.id
_entity.type
_entity.pdbx_description
1 polymer ?
#
loop_
_entity_poly.entity_id
_entity_poly.type
_entity_poly.pdbx_seq_one_letter_code
_entity_poly.pdbx_strand_id
1 'polypeptide(L)'
;MTQEIVDSLVQLSFAVQNVLQRAAAAHDLSLVQIRLFGVLRDHEPEMLELARHLNLDKSSVTGLIDRAERRGLVQRMPSPEDRRVVRVVVTPLGRQITAEVEAQVEHEILDLVAGLGDMDRDQLVGIVARILIS
;
A
#
# COMPACT_ATOMS: atom_id res chain seq x y z
N MET A 1 -12.89 4.48 28.53
CA MET A 1 -12.60 5.41 27.43
C MET A 1 -11.34 4.99 26.68
N THR A 2 -10.20 4.92 27.37
CA THR A 2 -8.92 4.57 26.72
C THR A 2 -8.94 3.18 26.08
N GLN A 3 -9.45 2.18 26.80
CA GLN A 3 -9.52 0.81 26.29
C GLN A 3 -10.45 0.69 25.07
N GLU A 4 -11.54 1.44 25.09
CA GLU A 4 -12.51 1.41 23.98
C GLU A 4 -11.89 1.92 22.67
N ILE A 5 -11.11 3.01 22.73
CA ILE A 5 -10.48 3.54 21.52
C ILE A 5 -9.39 2.60 21.00
N VAL A 6 -8.62 1.99 21.91
CA VAL A 6 -7.60 1.00 21.53
C VAL A 6 -8.27 -0.18 20.83
N ASP A 7 -9.29 -0.77 21.45
CA ASP A 7 -9.98 -1.92 20.87
C ASP A 7 -10.62 -1.59 19.53
N SER A 8 -11.24 -0.42 19.42
CA SER A 8 -11.88 0.03 18.18
C SER A 8 -10.88 0.14 17.05
N LEU A 9 -9.73 0.76 17.29
CA LEU A 9 -8.71 0.93 16.26
C LEU A 9 -8.08 -0.41 15.88
N VAL A 10 -7.81 -1.28 16.86
CA VAL A 10 -7.25 -2.60 16.59
C VAL A 10 -8.22 -3.44 15.75
N GLN A 11 -9.49 -3.48 16.11
CA GLN A 11 -10.50 -4.22 15.36
C GLN A 11 -10.68 -3.67 13.95
N LEU A 12 -10.71 -2.35 13.82
CA LEU A 12 -10.79 -1.72 12.50
C LEU A 12 -9.57 -2.06 11.64
N SER A 13 -8.38 -2.01 12.25
CA SER A 13 -7.13 -2.39 11.59
C SER A 13 -7.21 -3.81 11.04
N PHE A 14 -7.69 -4.77 11.84
CA PHE A 14 -7.83 -6.16 11.39
C PHE A 14 -8.84 -6.30 10.25
N ALA A 15 -9.97 -5.59 10.32
CA ALA A 15 -10.96 -5.62 9.26
C ALA A 15 -10.38 -5.09 7.94
N VAL A 16 -9.65 -3.99 7.98
CA VAL A 16 -8.99 -3.40 6.80
C VAL A 16 -7.90 -4.33 6.27
N GLN A 17 -7.09 -4.90 7.15
CA GLN A 17 -6.04 -5.85 6.74
C GLN A 17 -6.63 -7.08 6.06
N ASN A 18 -7.77 -7.59 6.54
CA ASN A 18 -8.44 -8.72 5.90
C ASN A 18 -8.87 -8.38 4.47
N VAL A 19 -9.38 -7.17 4.25
CA VAL A 19 -9.72 -6.69 2.90
C VAL A 19 -8.47 -6.69 2.01
N LEU A 20 -7.38 -6.11 2.50
CA LEU A 20 -6.13 -6.02 1.74
C LEU A 20 -5.55 -7.40 1.44
N GLN A 21 -5.59 -8.32 2.41
CA GLN A 21 -5.07 -9.67 2.22
C GLN A 21 -5.87 -10.46 1.18
N ARG A 22 -7.21 -10.34 1.19
CA ARG A 22 -8.04 -11.00 0.18
C ARG A 22 -7.76 -10.48 -1.22
N ALA A 23 -7.64 -9.16 -1.37
CA ALA A 23 -7.31 -8.56 -2.66
C ALA A 23 -5.92 -8.97 -3.13
N ALA A 24 -4.95 -9.00 -2.21
CA ALA A 24 -3.59 -9.45 -2.52
C ALA A 24 -3.57 -10.90 -2.96
N ALA A 25 -4.25 -11.78 -2.23
CA ALA A 25 -4.28 -13.21 -2.51
C ALA A 25 -4.87 -13.52 -3.88
N ALA A 26 -5.86 -12.74 -4.32
CA ALA A 26 -6.48 -12.90 -5.65
C ALA A 26 -5.48 -12.70 -6.79
N HIS A 27 -4.36 -12.03 -6.53
CA HIS A 27 -3.32 -11.75 -7.51
C HIS A 27 -1.95 -12.33 -7.11
N ASP A 28 -1.92 -13.27 -6.17
CA ASP A 28 -0.69 -13.88 -5.65
C ASP A 28 0.30 -12.85 -5.11
N LEU A 29 -0.21 -11.83 -4.43
CA LEU A 29 0.59 -10.81 -3.78
C LEU A 29 0.52 -10.96 -2.25
N SER A 30 1.58 -10.53 -1.57
CA SER A 30 1.58 -10.42 -0.12
C SER A 30 1.11 -9.02 0.31
N LEU A 31 0.80 -8.88 1.60
CA LEU A 31 0.42 -7.58 2.15
C LEU A 31 1.54 -6.54 1.98
N VAL A 32 2.81 -6.95 2.14
CA VAL A 32 3.94 -6.02 1.95
C VAL A 32 4.09 -5.60 0.49
N GLN A 33 3.75 -6.47 -0.46
CA GLN A 33 3.72 -6.10 -1.87
C GLN A 33 2.60 -5.10 -2.17
N ILE A 34 1.45 -5.23 -1.53
CA ILE A 34 0.38 -4.22 -1.64
C ILE A 34 0.89 -2.86 -1.14
N ARG A 35 1.60 -2.83 -0.02
CA ARG A 35 2.21 -1.59 0.49
C ARG A 35 3.24 -1.02 -0.49
N LEU A 36 4.05 -1.89 -1.09
CA LEU A 36 5.01 -1.49 -2.12
C LEU A 36 4.30 -0.76 -3.26
N PHE A 37 3.26 -1.37 -3.83
CA PHE A 37 2.52 -0.76 -4.94
C PHE A 37 1.80 0.52 -4.53
N GLY A 38 1.39 0.63 -3.28
CA GLY A 38 0.84 1.87 -2.74
C GLY A 38 1.84 3.02 -2.80
N VAL A 39 3.10 2.76 -2.46
CA VAL A 39 4.18 3.75 -2.56
C VAL A 39 4.48 4.07 -4.03
N LEU A 40 4.52 3.06 -4.89
CA LEU A 40 4.87 3.21 -6.30
C LEU A 40 3.75 3.85 -7.15
N ARG A 41 2.56 4.02 -6.59
CA ARG A 41 1.43 4.58 -7.33
C ARG A 41 1.73 5.99 -7.84
N ASP A 42 2.35 6.82 -7.01
CA ASP A 42 2.58 8.22 -7.31
C ASP A 42 4.07 8.61 -7.31
N HIS A 43 4.96 7.65 -7.09
CA HIS A 43 6.39 7.91 -6.94
C HIS A 43 7.24 6.89 -7.67
N GLU A 44 8.45 7.32 -8.02
CA GLU A 44 9.49 6.44 -8.53
C GLU A 44 10.69 6.54 -7.58
N PRO A 45 10.58 5.96 -6.37
CA PRO A 45 11.55 6.17 -5.31
C PRO A 45 12.88 5.47 -5.59
N GLU A 46 13.94 6.02 -5.03
CA GLU A 46 15.21 5.32 -4.90
C GLU A 46 15.07 4.20 -3.87
N MET A 47 15.95 3.19 -3.96
CA MET A 47 15.87 2.02 -3.08
C MET A 47 15.90 2.40 -1.60
N LEU A 48 16.72 3.39 -1.23
CA LEU A 48 16.84 3.83 0.17
C LEU A 48 15.55 4.50 0.66
N GLU A 49 14.93 5.34 -0.18
CA GLU A 49 13.66 5.97 0.14
C GLU A 49 12.56 4.91 0.33
N LEU A 50 12.54 3.90 -0.54
CA LEU A 50 11.57 2.82 -0.49
C LEU A 50 11.69 2.03 0.82
N ALA A 51 12.92 1.75 1.25
CA ALA A 51 13.18 1.08 2.52
C ALA A 51 12.60 1.87 3.69
N ARG A 52 12.76 3.20 3.69
CA ARG A 52 12.21 4.06 4.72
C ARG A 52 10.68 4.07 4.72
N HIS A 53 10.06 4.19 3.54
CA HIS A 53 8.60 4.20 3.41
C HIS A 53 7.98 2.89 3.88
N LEU A 54 8.63 1.77 3.60
CA LEU A 54 8.14 0.45 3.97
C LEU A 54 8.56 0.02 5.38
N ASN A 55 9.44 0.80 6.02
CA ASN A 55 10.02 0.47 7.31
C ASN A 55 10.66 -0.93 7.31
N LEU A 56 11.45 -1.20 6.27
CA LEU A 56 12.16 -2.45 6.08
C LEU A 56 13.66 -2.18 5.97
N ASP A 57 14.46 -3.20 6.28
CA ASP A 57 15.90 -3.12 6.06
C ASP A 57 16.22 -3.26 4.56
N LYS A 58 17.46 -2.94 4.22
CA LYS A 58 17.92 -2.93 2.83
C LYS A 58 17.80 -4.30 2.16
N SER A 59 18.13 -5.37 2.87
CA SER A 59 18.08 -6.72 2.29
C SER A 59 16.65 -7.18 2.05
N SER A 60 15.73 -6.85 2.94
CA SER A 60 14.30 -7.16 2.78
C SER A 60 13.71 -6.45 1.58
N VAL A 61 14.04 -5.17 1.39
CA VAL A 61 13.58 -4.40 0.24
C VAL A 61 14.15 -4.97 -1.05
N THR A 62 15.43 -5.29 -1.08
CA THR A 62 16.08 -5.89 -2.26
C THR A 62 15.37 -7.18 -2.66
N GLY A 63 15.09 -8.07 -1.70
CA GLY A 63 14.37 -9.31 -1.96
C GLY A 63 12.94 -9.07 -2.46
N LEU A 64 12.26 -8.09 -1.88
CA LEU A 64 10.91 -7.71 -2.29
C LEU A 64 10.89 -7.23 -3.75
N ILE A 65 11.82 -6.36 -4.12
CA ILE A 65 11.95 -5.84 -5.48
C ILE A 65 12.36 -6.95 -6.45
N ASP A 66 13.30 -7.81 -6.06
CA ASP A 66 13.71 -8.94 -6.90
C ASP A 66 12.52 -9.82 -7.28
N ARG A 67 11.65 -10.14 -6.31
CA ARG A 67 10.48 -10.97 -6.57
C ARG A 67 9.48 -10.26 -7.47
N ALA A 68 9.23 -8.98 -7.25
CA ALA A 68 8.32 -8.19 -8.08
C ALA A 68 8.86 -8.04 -9.51
N GLU A 69 10.16 -7.84 -9.64
CA GLU A 69 10.82 -7.72 -10.95
C GLU A 69 10.76 -9.01 -11.74
N ARG A 70 10.96 -10.16 -11.08
CA ARG A 70 10.84 -11.46 -11.73
C ARG A 70 9.44 -11.73 -12.27
N ARG A 71 8.43 -11.18 -11.63
CA ARG A 71 7.04 -11.28 -12.10
C ARG A 71 6.71 -10.22 -13.17
N GLY A 72 7.66 -9.34 -13.49
CA GLY A 72 7.45 -8.28 -14.47
C GLY A 72 6.59 -7.13 -13.98
N LEU A 73 6.43 -6.96 -12.67
CA LEU A 73 5.54 -5.95 -12.08
C LEU A 73 6.25 -4.62 -11.85
N VAL A 74 7.55 -4.66 -11.60
CA VAL A 74 8.39 -3.48 -11.41
C VAL A 74 9.68 -3.65 -12.19
N GLN A 75 10.40 -2.53 -12.32
CA GLN A 75 11.67 -2.48 -13.03
C GLN A 75 12.61 -1.54 -12.30
N ARG A 76 13.88 -1.94 -12.18
CA ARG A 76 14.92 -1.04 -11.71
C ARG A 76 15.39 -0.17 -12.86
N MET A 77 15.46 1.13 -12.65
CA MET A 77 15.88 2.09 -13.65
C MET A 77 16.92 3.04 -13.06
N PRO A 78 17.92 3.46 -13.86
CA PRO A 78 18.84 4.50 -13.38
C PRO A 78 18.08 5.81 -13.14
N SER A 79 18.48 6.55 -12.10
CA SER A 79 17.91 7.88 -11.85
C SER A 79 18.34 8.84 -12.97
N PRO A 80 17.44 9.72 -13.45
CA PRO A 80 17.82 10.73 -14.46
C PRO A 80 18.89 11.69 -13.97
N GLU A 81 18.93 11.98 -12.67
CA GLU A 81 19.87 12.92 -12.06
C GLU A 81 21.25 12.29 -11.81
N ASP A 82 21.28 10.98 -11.50
CA ASP A 82 22.53 10.27 -11.24
C ASP A 82 22.37 8.79 -11.60
N ARG A 83 23.00 8.36 -12.66
CA ARG A 83 22.90 7.00 -13.19
C ARG A 83 23.41 5.91 -12.23
N ARG A 84 24.17 6.29 -11.20
CA ARG A 84 24.66 5.35 -10.18
C ARG A 84 23.55 5.02 -9.17
N VAL A 85 22.50 5.82 -9.13
CA VAL A 85 21.38 5.63 -8.22
C VAL A 85 20.26 4.90 -8.97
N VAL A 86 19.66 3.89 -8.30
CA VAL A 86 18.60 3.06 -8.87
C VAL A 86 17.26 3.47 -8.30
N ARG A 87 16.30 3.67 -9.19
CA ARG A 87 14.89 3.91 -8.84
C ARG A 87 14.08 2.68 -9.19
N VAL A 88 12.93 2.54 -8.52
CA VAL A 88 11.97 1.47 -8.80
C VAL A 88 10.76 2.07 -9.51
N VAL A 89 10.39 1.47 -10.62
CA VAL A 89 9.30 1.95 -11.49
C VAL A 89 8.32 0.80 -11.73
N VAL A 90 7.04 1.10 -11.65
CA VAL A 90 5.97 0.13 -11.97
C VAL A 90 5.90 -0.06 -13.49
N THR A 91 5.82 -1.31 -13.94
CA THR A 91 5.62 -1.65 -15.36
C THR A 91 4.15 -1.51 -15.76
N PRO A 92 3.82 -1.50 -17.07
CA PRO A 92 2.43 -1.56 -17.51
C PRO A 92 1.65 -2.75 -16.92
N LEU A 93 2.26 -3.93 -16.84
CA LEU A 93 1.63 -5.09 -16.20
C LEU A 93 1.39 -4.82 -14.70
N GLY A 94 2.37 -4.24 -14.02
CA GLY A 94 2.23 -3.87 -12.61
C GLY A 94 1.10 -2.88 -12.39
N ARG A 95 0.93 -1.91 -13.28
CA ARG A 95 -0.18 -0.95 -13.21
C ARG A 95 -1.53 -1.63 -13.39
N GLN A 96 -1.61 -2.58 -14.31
CA GLN A 96 -2.85 -3.31 -14.55
C GLN A 96 -3.26 -4.11 -13.30
N ILE A 97 -2.34 -4.85 -12.72
CA ILE A 97 -2.60 -5.64 -11.51
C ILE A 97 -2.95 -4.74 -10.33
N THR A 98 -2.23 -3.63 -10.17
CA THR A 98 -2.52 -2.65 -9.13
C THR A 98 -3.92 -2.08 -9.26
N ALA A 99 -4.35 -1.76 -10.49
CA ALA A 99 -5.69 -1.23 -10.73
C ALA A 99 -6.77 -2.27 -10.34
N GLU A 100 -6.54 -3.54 -10.65
CA GLU A 100 -7.48 -4.61 -10.27
C GLU A 100 -7.55 -4.79 -8.75
N VAL A 101 -6.41 -4.75 -8.07
CA VAL A 101 -6.35 -4.82 -6.61
C VAL A 101 -7.06 -3.62 -5.98
N GLU A 102 -6.79 -2.41 -6.48
CA GLU A 102 -7.42 -1.20 -5.98
C GLU A 102 -8.94 -1.24 -6.15
N ALA A 103 -9.43 -1.73 -7.28
CA ALA A 103 -10.88 -1.85 -7.52
C ALA A 103 -11.54 -2.80 -6.52
N GLN A 104 -10.90 -3.92 -6.23
CA GLN A 104 -11.41 -4.87 -5.24
C GLN A 104 -11.38 -4.28 -3.83
N VAL A 105 -10.29 -3.63 -3.46
CA VAL A 105 -10.14 -2.97 -2.15
C VAL A 105 -11.20 -1.88 -2.00
N GLU A 106 -11.39 -1.05 -3.02
CA GLU A 106 -12.41 0.01 -3.01
C GLU A 106 -13.79 -0.58 -2.75
N HIS A 107 -14.16 -1.61 -3.49
CA HIS A 107 -15.47 -2.24 -3.35
C HIS A 107 -15.69 -2.78 -1.92
N GLU A 108 -14.72 -3.50 -1.38
CA GLU A 108 -14.85 -4.09 -0.05
C GLU A 108 -14.77 -3.06 1.08
N ILE A 109 -13.98 -2.01 0.92
CA ILE A 109 -13.92 -0.91 1.91
C ILE A 109 -15.24 -0.14 1.93
N LEU A 110 -15.83 0.14 0.75
CA LEU A 110 -17.13 0.79 0.69
C LEU A 110 -18.22 -0.05 1.34
N ASP A 111 -18.19 -1.37 1.19
CA ASP A 111 -19.07 -2.28 1.91
C ASP A 111 -18.87 -2.18 3.43
N LEU A 112 -17.64 -2.09 3.87
CA LEU A 112 -17.29 -2.00 5.28
C LEU A 112 -17.90 -0.76 5.93
N VAL A 113 -17.94 0.36 5.20
CA VAL A 113 -18.48 1.63 5.70
C VAL A 113 -19.89 1.92 5.20
N ALA A 114 -20.60 0.92 4.66
CA ALA A 114 -21.91 1.10 4.06
C ALA A 114 -22.96 1.65 5.05
N GLY A 115 -22.78 1.38 6.34
CA GLY A 115 -23.68 1.89 7.38
C GLY A 115 -23.47 3.36 7.73
N LEU A 116 -22.45 4.01 7.19
CA LEU A 116 -22.14 5.40 7.49
C LEU A 116 -22.73 6.32 6.42
N GLY A 117 -23.40 7.39 6.84
CA GLY A 117 -23.85 8.44 5.94
C GLY A 117 -22.68 9.32 5.49
N ASP A 118 -22.96 10.23 4.55
CA ASP A 118 -21.92 11.10 3.97
C ASP A 118 -21.22 11.95 5.01
N MET A 119 -21.95 12.50 5.98
CA MET A 119 -21.35 13.32 7.04
C MET A 119 -20.39 12.50 7.91
N ASP A 120 -20.79 11.28 8.27
CA ASP A 120 -19.94 10.39 9.07
C ASP A 120 -18.67 10.02 8.31
N ARG A 121 -18.79 9.74 7.02
CA ARG A 121 -17.62 9.42 6.17
C ARG A 121 -16.65 10.59 6.10
N ASP A 122 -17.17 11.81 5.90
CA ASP A 122 -16.34 13.02 5.86
C ASP A 122 -15.64 13.24 7.19
N GLN A 123 -16.35 13.06 8.31
CA GLN A 123 -15.74 13.17 9.64
C GLN A 123 -14.67 12.12 9.86
N LEU A 124 -14.92 10.88 9.46
CA LEU A 124 -13.94 9.80 9.59
C LEU A 124 -12.67 10.13 8.82
N VAL A 125 -12.78 10.57 7.57
CA VAL A 125 -11.63 10.96 6.74
C VAL A 125 -10.82 12.05 7.44
N GLY A 126 -11.50 13.07 7.98
CA GLY A 126 -10.84 14.17 8.68
C GLY A 126 -10.14 13.73 9.96
N ILE A 127 -10.76 12.84 10.73
CA ILE A 127 -10.19 12.32 11.98
C ILE A 127 -8.95 11.47 11.66
N VAL A 128 -9.06 10.57 10.71
CA VAL A 128 -7.94 9.71 10.30
C VAL A 128 -6.77 10.56 9.80
N ALA A 129 -7.04 11.59 9.01
CA ALA A 129 -6.01 12.49 8.52
C ALA A 129 -5.23 13.14 9.68
N ARG A 130 -5.92 13.56 10.74
CA ARG A 130 -5.26 14.14 11.92
C ARG A 130 -4.41 13.13 12.68
N ILE A 131 -4.83 11.86 12.71
CA ILE A 131 -4.05 10.79 13.34
C ILE A 131 -2.77 10.53 12.54
N LEU A 132 -2.87 10.46 11.23
CA LEU A 132 -1.76 10.07 10.36
C LEU A 132 -0.72 11.18 10.17
N ILE A 133 -1.09 12.43 10.45
CA ILE A 133 -0.20 13.56 10.28
C ILE A 133 0.81 13.69 11.42
N SER A 134 0.55 13.08 12.58
CA SER A 134 1.37 13.17 13.78
C SER A 134 2.65 12.32 13.73
#